data_a3156fd51ca3eae09e4504d2ed11442b
#
_entry.id   a3156fd51ca3eae09e4504d2ed11442b
#
_cell.length_a   1.000
_cell.length_b   1.000
_cell.length_c   1.000
_cell.angle_alpha   90.00
_cell.angle_beta   90.00
_cell.angle_gamma   90.00
#
_symmetry.space_group_name_H-M   'P 1'
#
loop_
_entity.id
_entity.type
_entity.pdbx_description
1 polymer ?
#
loop_
_entity_poly.entity_id
_entity_poly.type
_entity_poly.pdbx_seq_one_letter_code
_entity_poly.pdbx_strand_id
1 'polypeptide(L)'
;MDGHVAVVTLNRPPHNFVSVDFMCDLADALEAVDADDAARAIVLQSEGKTFCGGADFSSSDDKVASGMDGVQALYAQAVRLFSVETPIVAAVQGAAVGAGLGLALVADFRVAAPEARFVGNFVKLAFHPGFGLTYTLPRVIGQQRANLMFLTGRRIKAEEALAWGLADEVVPAGELRAAALRLAREIAENAPLAVISTRKTLRAGLAEAVKAQTAIEHREQALLRQTEDFKEGVRSVAERRPGNWLGR
;
A
#
# COMPACT_ATOMS: atom_id res chain seq x y z
N MET A 1 1.72 9.59 20.11
CA MET A 1 2.41 10.83 19.70
C MET A 1 3.85 10.78 20.17
N ASP A 2 4.77 11.17 19.31
CA ASP A 2 6.19 11.42 19.63
C ASP A 2 6.47 12.88 19.21
N GLY A 3 6.36 13.81 20.16
CA GLY A 3 6.28 15.25 19.84
C GLY A 3 5.07 15.54 18.94
N HIS A 4 5.34 16.06 17.73
CA HIS A 4 4.32 16.33 16.70
C HIS A 4 4.17 15.20 15.66
N VAL A 5 4.77 14.05 15.90
CA VAL A 5 4.67 12.87 15.02
C VAL A 5 3.67 11.87 15.60
N ALA A 6 2.62 11.58 14.86
CA ALA A 6 1.72 10.48 15.18
C ALA A 6 2.30 9.16 14.67
N VAL A 7 2.19 8.09 15.47
CA VAL A 7 2.61 6.75 15.06
C VAL A 7 1.37 5.88 14.92
N VAL A 8 1.08 5.46 13.69
CA VAL A 8 -0.01 4.55 13.36
C VAL A 8 0.58 3.17 13.06
N THR A 9 0.11 2.15 13.76
CA THR A 9 0.69 0.81 13.69
C THR A 9 -0.32 -0.21 13.18
N LEU A 10 0.00 -0.85 12.05
CA LEU A 10 -0.74 -2.01 11.57
C LEU A 10 -0.43 -3.21 12.48
N ASN A 11 -1.45 -3.74 13.15
CA ASN A 11 -1.28 -4.84 14.10
C ASN A 11 -2.35 -5.92 13.90
N ARG A 12 -2.19 -6.71 12.84
CA ARG A 12 -3.02 -7.88 12.53
C ARG A 12 -2.13 -9.08 12.15
N PRO A 13 -1.44 -9.66 13.17
CA PRO A 13 -0.51 -10.75 12.92
C PRO A 13 -1.20 -11.98 12.31
N PRO A 14 -0.47 -12.87 11.62
CA PRO A 14 0.99 -12.81 11.41
C PRO A 14 1.42 -11.98 10.21
N HIS A 15 0.52 -11.61 9.30
CA HIS A 15 0.86 -11.04 7.99
C HIS A 15 0.25 -9.65 7.72
N ASN A 16 -0.50 -9.09 8.65
CA ASN A 16 -1.18 -7.80 8.49
C ASN A 16 -2.01 -7.76 7.19
N PHE A 17 -2.77 -8.84 6.91
CA PHE A 17 -3.66 -8.87 5.75
C PHE A 17 -4.75 -7.81 5.88
N VAL A 18 -5.09 -7.18 4.78
CA VAL A 18 -6.19 -6.21 4.74
C VAL A 18 -7.53 -6.92 4.54
N SER A 19 -8.51 -6.49 5.31
CA SER A 19 -9.94 -6.71 5.11
C SER A 19 -10.63 -5.36 5.01
N VAL A 20 -11.91 -5.33 4.70
CA VAL A 20 -12.68 -4.08 4.67
C VAL A 20 -12.64 -3.38 6.02
N ASP A 21 -12.91 -4.12 7.12
CA ASP A 21 -12.90 -3.57 8.48
C ASP A 21 -11.54 -3.01 8.86
N PHE A 22 -10.45 -3.76 8.59
CA PHE A 22 -9.09 -3.27 8.81
C PHE A 22 -8.80 -1.97 8.07
N MET A 23 -9.30 -1.86 6.84
CA MET A 23 -9.11 -0.65 6.03
C MET A 23 -9.98 0.50 6.53
N CYS A 24 -11.18 0.23 7.05
CA CYS A 24 -12.02 1.23 7.72
C CYS A 24 -11.31 1.77 8.97
N ASP A 25 -10.87 0.88 9.86
CA ASP A 25 -10.15 1.25 11.08
C ASP A 25 -8.91 2.09 10.78
N LEU A 26 -8.14 1.71 9.76
CA LEU A 26 -6.95 2.46 9.34
C LEU A 26 -7.32 3.83 8.77
N ALA A 27 -8.36 3.91 7.95
CA ALA A 27 -8.82 5.18 7.39
C ALA A 27 -9.32 6.12 8.50
N ASP A 28 -10.13 5.60 9.42
CA ASP A 28 -10.64 6.36 10.56
C ASP A 28 -9.49 6.86 11.46
N ALA A 29 -8.49 6.00 11.72
CA ALA A 29 -7.32 6.37 12.51
C ALA A 29 -6.48 7.47 11.85
N LEU A 30 -6.25 7.39 10.53
CA LEU A 30 -5.50 8.41 9.80
C LEU A 30 -6.27 9.72 9.67
N GLU A 31 -7.59 9.68 9.45
CA GLU A 31 -8.44 10.88 9.43
C GLU A 31 -8.52 11.53 10.83
N ALA A 32 -8.55 10.74 11.90
CA ALA A 32 -8.51 11.28 13.27
C ALA A 32 -7.18 12.00 13.55
N VAL A 33 -6.06 11.47 13.05
CA VAL A 33 -4.75 12.15 13.14
C VAL A 33 -4.72 13.40 12.28
N ASP A 34 -5.30 13.35 11.07
CA ASP A 34 -5.36 14.47 10.14
C ASP A 34 -6.19 15.65 10.68
N ALA A 35 -7.15 15.36 11.56
CA ALA A 35 -7.97 16.36 12.25
C ALA A 35 -7.33 16.93 13.53
N ASP A 36 -6.18 16.40 13.97
CA ASP A 36 -5.47 16.86 15.17
C ASP A 36 -4.35 17.86 14.79
N ASP A 37 -4.56 19.13 15.06
CA ASP A 37 -3.58 20.20 14.82
C ASP A 37 -2.22 19.98 15.51
N ALA A 38 -2.16 19.12 16.53
CA ALA A 38 -0.90 18.75 17.18
C ALA A 38 -0.08 17.75 16.35
N ALA A 39 -0.70 16.99 15.45
CA ALA A 39 -0.05 16.04 14.55
C ALA A 39 0.39 16.76 13.27
N ARG A 40 1.69 16.76 12.99
CA ARG A 40 2.29 17.42 11.83
C ARG A 40 2.91 16.46 10.82
N ALA A 41 3.14 15.22 11.24
CA ALA A 41 3.58 14.13 10.39
C ALA A 41 3.12 12.79 10.99
N ILE A 42 3.03 11.77 10.14
CA ILE A 42 2.62 10.42 10.51
C ILE A 42 3.74 9.44 10.20
N VAL A 43 4.06 8.54 11.11
CA VAL A 43 4.80 7.31 10.82
C VAL A 43 3.79 6.17 10.72
N LEU A 44 3.68 5.56 9.53
CA LEU A 44 2.92 4.34 9.31
C LEU A 44 3.87 3.15 9.38
N GLN A 45 3.69 2.31 10.38
CA GLN A 45 4.51 1.12 10.63
C GLN A 45 3.65 -0.11 10.84
N SER A 46 4.26 -1.27 10.99
CA SER A 46 3.53 -2.49 11.32
C SER A 46 4.26 -3.36 12.33
N GLU A 47 3.51 -4.18 13.05
CA GLU A 47 4.06 -5.21 13.93
C GLU A 47 4.37 -6.50 13.15
N GLY A 48 5.30 -7.30 13.69
CA GLY A 48 5.71 -8.59 13.11
C GLY A 48 6.73 -8.47 11.99
N LYS A 49 6.86 -9.53 11.20
CA LYS A 49 7.89 -9.65 10.15
C LYS A 49 7.44 -9.10 8.79
N THR A 50 6.15 -8.91 8.59
CA THR A 50 5.56 -8.48 7.33
C THR A 50 4.98 -7.09 7.48
N PHE A 51 5.27 -6.18 6.57
CA PHE A 51 4.62 -4.87 6.58
C PHE A 51 3.12 -5.04 6.34
N CYS A 52 2.74 -5.62 5.19
CA CYS A 52 1.37 -6.02 4.89
C CYS A 52 1.36 -7.05 3.76
N GLY A 53 0.74 -8.19 4.01
CA GLY A 53 0.68 -9.34 3.08
C GLY A 53 -0.31 -9.19 1.93
N GLY A 54 -1.06 -8.09 1.87
CA GLY A 54 -2.07 -7.86 0.84
C GLY A 54 -3.48 -8.23 1.30
N ALA A 55 -4.38 -8.46 0.34
CA ALA A 55 -5.76 -8.82 0.63
C ALA A 55 -5.84 -10.25 1.21
N ASP A 56 -6.76 -10.44 2.14
CA ASP A 56 -7.08 -11.74 2.71
C ASP A 56 -8.05 -12.50 1.79
N PHE A 57 -7.51 -13.38 0.96
CA PHE A 57 -8.32 -14.24 0.09
C PHE A 57 -8.95 -15.44 0.82
N SER A 58 -8.66 -15.63 2.10
CA SER A 58 -9.23 -16.74 2.91
C SER A 58 -10.50 -16.32 3.66
N SER A 59 -10.77 -15.03 3.81
CA SER A 59 -11.97 -14.54 4.47
C SER A 59 -13.18 -14.57 3.51
N SER A 60 -14.29 -15.11 3.99
CA SER A 60 -15.57 -15.17 3.26
C SER A 60 -16.33 -13.85 3.22
N ASP A 61 -15.70 -12.73 3.59
CA ASP A 61 -16.33 -11.41 3.74
C ASP A 61 -16.56 -10.69 2.40
N ASP A 62 -16.90 -11.43 1.35
CA ASP A 62 -17.19 -10.90 0.01
C ASP A 62 -18.48 -10.05 -0.08
N LYS A 63 -19.25 -9.93 1.01
CA LYS A 63 -20.52 -9.18 1.01
C LYS A 63 -20.58 -8.17 2.14
N VAL A 64 -20.37 -6.92 1.79
CA VAL A 64 -20.60 -5.80 2.71
C VAL A 64 -22.09 -5.47 2.78
N ALA A 65 -22.59 -5.11 3.97
CA ALA A 65 -23.99 -4.75 4.21
C ALA A 65 -24.53 -3.59 3.35
N SER A 66 -23.67 -2.88 2.60
CA SER A 66 -24.02 -1.73 1.73
C SER A 66 -24.37 -2.11 0.28
N GLY A 67 -24.37 -3.40 -0.08
CA GLY A 67 -24.61 -3.84 -1.48
C GLY A 67 -23.42 -3.64 -2.42
N MET A 68 -22.29 -3.12 -1.94
CA MET A 68 -21.00 -3.12 -2.66
C MET A 68 -20.33 -4.48 -2.49
N ASP A 69 -19.57 -4.92 -3.49
CA ASP A 69 -18.70 -6.06 -3.28
C ASP A 69 -17.51 -5.69 -2.35
N GLY A 70 -16.91 -6.68 -1.67
CA GLY A 70 -15.86 -6.44 -0.69
C GLY A 70 -14.64 -5.71 -1.27
N VAL A 71 -14.33 -5.90 -2.56
CA VAL A 71 -13.22 -5.22 -3.24
C VAL A 71 -13.52 -3.75 -3.46
N GLN A 72 -14.74 -3.43 -3.90
CA GLN A 72 -15.16 -2.05 -4.08
C GLN A 72 -15.18 -1.29 -2.75
N ALA A 73 -15.65 -1.94 -1.67
CA ALA A 73 -15.63 -1.38 -0.33
C ALA A 73 -14.19 -1.12 0.16
N LEU A 74 -13.28 -2.05 -0.07
CA LEU A 74 -11.86 -1.90 0.25
C LEU A 74 -11.23 -0.74 -0.51
N TYR A 75 -11.54 -0.58 -1.81
CA TYR A 75 -11.00 0.53 -2.61
C TYR A 75 -11.56 1.89 -2.22
N ALA A 76 -12.81 1.94 -1.75
CA ALA A 76 -13.35 3.17 -1.16
C ALA A 76 -12.51 3.65 0.03
N GLN A 77 -12.06 2.71 0.89
CA GLN A 77 -11.17 3.06 2.00
C GLN A 77 -9.77 3.47 1.50
N ALA A 78 -9.24 2.80 0.47
CA ALA A 78 -7.96 3.20 -0.13
C ALA A 78 -7.99 4.68 -0.60
N VAL A 79 -9.08 5.13 -1.22
CA VAL A 79 -9.25 6.54 -1.63
C VAL A 79 -9.18 7.48 -0.42
N ARG A 80 -9.81 7.13 0.71
CA ARG A 80 -9.73 7.91 1.96
C ARG A 80 -8.29 8.09 2.43
N LEU A 81 -7.48 7.00 2.38
CA LEU A 81 -6.07 7.07 2.77
C LEU A 81 -5.27 8.03 1.88
N PHE A 82 -5.53 8.05 0.57
CA PHE A 82 -4.87 8.99 -0.34
C PHE A 82 -5.33 10.44 -0.18
N SER A 83 -6.46 10.68 0.50
CA SER A 83 -7.03 11.99 0.77
C SER A 83 -6.46 12.67 2.03
N VAL A 84 -5.79 11.91 2.92
CA VAL A 84 -5.13 12.44 4.13
C VAL A 84 -4.15 13.56 3.76
N GLU A 85 -4.21 14.71 4.46
CA GLU A 85 -3.40 15.90 4.16
C GLU A 85 -2.07 15.92 4.95
N THR A 86 -2.02 15.29 6.12
CA THR A 86 -0.80 15.17 6.95
C THR A 86 0.24 14.29 6.25
N PRO A 87 1.51 14.69 6.15
CA PRO A 87 2.58 13.89 5.55
C PRO A 87 2.79 12.55 6.25
N ILE A 88 3.04 11.51 5.45
CA ILE A 88 3.19 10.13 5.94
C ILE A 88 4.56 9.57 5.55
N VAL A 89 5.25 8.98 6.51
CA VAL A 89 6.48 8.18 6.32
C VAL A 89 6.15 6.72 6.64
N ALA A 90 6.27 5.82 5.68
CA ALA A 90 6.10 4.39 5.91
C ALA A 90 7.42 3.73 6.34
N ALA A 91 7.37 2.94 7.43
CA ALA A 91 8.47 2.10 7.90
C ALA A 91 8.23 0.65 7.45
N VAL A 92 8.96 0.20 6.43
CA VAL A 92 8.72 -1.09 5.75
C VAL A 92 9.79 -2.10 6.16
N GLN A 93 9.50 -2.92 7.19
CA GLN A 93 10.45 -3.92 7.72
C GLN A 93 10.51 -5.22 6.92
N GLY A 94 9.47 -5.51 6.14
CA GLY A 94 9.33 -6.80 5.48
C GLY A 94 8.53 -6.73 4.19
N ALA A 95 7.78 -7.78 3.89
CA ALA A 95 7.01 -7.84 2.65
C ALA A 95 5.83 -6.84 2.63
N ALA A 96 5.74 -6.06 1.55
CA ALA A 96 4.62 -5.21 1.17
C ALA A 96 4.05 -5.75 -0.14
N VAL A 97 2.94 -6.49 -0.08
CA VAL A 97 2.44 -7.31 -1.19
C VAL A 97 1.07 -6.81 -1.65
N GLY A 98 0.86 -6.63 -2.94
CA GLY A 98 -0.45 -6.25 -3.49
C GLY A 98 -1.03 -4.99 -2.82
N ALA A 99 -2.14 -5.11 -2.10
CA ALA A 99 -2.70 -4.00 -1.32
C ALA A 99 -1.70 -3.45 -0.27
N GLY A 100 -0.79 -4.29 0.25
CA GLY A 100 0.28 -3.84 1.16
C GLY A 100 1.31 -2.95 0.45
N LEU A 101 1.62 -3.20 -0.82
CA LEU A 101 2.38 -2.27 -1.65
C LEU A 101 1.60 -0.96 -1.83
N GLY A 102 0.28 -1.05 -2.04
CA GLY A 102 -0.60 0.11 -2.11
C GLY A 102 -0.56 0.95 -0.84
N LEU A 103 -0.62 0.33 0.34
CA LEU A 103 -0.46 1.01 1.63
C LEU A 103 0.89 1.71 1.77
N ALA A 104 1.98 1.07 1.34
CA ALA A 104 3.29 1.72 1.33
C ALA A 104 3.34 2.93 0.38
N LEU A 105 2.55 2.95 -0.69
CA LEU A 105 2.46 4.06 -1.66
C LEU A 105 1.46 5.16 -1.25
N VAL A 106 0.63 4.95 -0.23
CA VAL A 106 -0.12 6.04 0.41
C VAL A 106 0.84 7.05 1.01
N ALA A 107 1.95 6.59 1.60
CA ALA A 107 2.97 7.41 2.21
C ALA A 107 3.74 8.26 1.17
N ASP A 108 4.21 9.42 1.63
CA ASP A 108 5.08 10.30 0.84
C ASP A 108 6.48 9.71 0.75
N PHE A 109 6.97 9.13 1.84
CA PHE A 109 8.31 8.53 1.95
C PHE A 109 8.22 7.09 2.50
N ARG A 110 9.21 6.28 2.14
CA ARG A 110 9.35 4.87 2.57
C ARG A 110 10.77 4.61 3.04
N VAL A 111 10.93 4.42 4.35
CA VAL A 111 12.16 3.90 4.94
C VAL A 111 12.01 2.38 5.01
N ALA A 112 12.98 1.65 4.49
CA ALA A 112 12.92 0.20 4.39
C ALA A 112 14.04 -0.50 5.17
N ALA A 113 13.75 -1.70 5.67
CA ALA A 113 14.80 -2.60 6.15
C ALA A 113 15.34 -3.44 4.97
N PRO A 114 16.54 -4.04 5.07
CA PRO A 114 17.11 -4.91 4.03
C PRO A 114 16.22 -6.12 3.68
N GLU A 115 15.39 -6.54 4.64
CA GLU A 115 14.41 -7.62 4.49
C GLU A 115 13.17 -7.21 3.72
N ALA A 116 12.96 -5.92 3.48
CA ALA A 116 11.78 -5.42 2.76
C ALA A 116 11.70 -6.00 1.35
N ARG A 117 10.49 -6.34 0.95
CA ARG A 117 10.16 -6.84 -0.39
C ARG A 117 8.90 -6.15 -0.87
N PHE A 118 8.99 -5.41 -1.95
CA PHE A 118 7.86 -4.78 -2.61
C PHE A 118 7.38 -5.68 -3.74
N VAL A 119 6.09 -6.03 -3.72
CA VAL A 119 5.58 -7.12 -4.56
C VAL A 119 4.25 -6.74 -5.21
N GLY A 120 4.26 -6.71 -6.55
CA GLY A 120 3.05 -6.51 -7.38
C GLY A 120 2.77 -7.76 -8.23
N ASN A 121 2.62 -8.93 -7.59
CA ASN A 121 2.57 -10.23 -8.25
C ASN A 121 1.18 -10.65 -8.77
N PHE A 122 0.31 -9.71 -9.05
CA PHE A 122 -1.07 -9.99 -9.46
C PHE A 122 -1.16 -10.94 -10.67
N VAL A 123 -0.32 -10.75 -11.68
CA VAL A 123 -0.28 -11.63 -12.87
C VAL A 123 0.05 -13.08 -12.55
N LYS A 124 0.72 -13.36 -11.43
CA LYS A 124 0.96 -14.74 -10.96
C LYS A 124 -0.26 -15.36 -10.30
N LEU A 125 -1.28 -14.58 -10.03
CA LEU A 125 -2.60 -15.00 -9.59
C LEU A 125 -3.60 -14.98 -10.75
N ALA A 126 -3.13 -14.76 -11.99
CA ALA A 126 -3.97 -14.45 -13.15
C ALA A 126 -4.98 -13.32 -12.85
N PHE A 127 -4.52 -12.29 -12.15
CA PHE A 127 -5.34 -11.20 -11.63
C PHE A 127 -4.79 -9.85 -12.07
N HIS A 128 -5.66 -8.84 -12.13
CA HIS A 128 -5.27 -7.46 -12.43
C HIS A 128 -4.78 -6.76 -11.14
N PRO A 129 -3.77 -5.87 -11.22
CA PRO A 129 -3.44 -4.98 -10.11
C PRO A 129 -4.65 -4.22 -9.59
N GLY A 130 -4.61 -3.81 -8.33
CA GLY A 130 -5.68 -3.06 -7.67
C GLY A 130 -5.13 -1.99 -6.74
N PHE A 131 -6.00 -1.38 -5.92
CA PHE A 131 -5.62 -0.35 -4.95
C PHE A 131 -5.09 0.96 -5.59
N GLY A 132 -5.41 1.22 -6.85
CA GLY A 132 -4.87 2.35 -7.60
C GLY A 132 -3.40 2.20 -7.99
N LEU A 133 -2.85 0.99 -7.89
CA LEU A 133 -1.44 0.71 -8.12
C LEU A 133 -1.00 0.95 -9.56
N THR A 134 -1.88 0.74 -10.54
CA THR A 134 -1.57 1.00 -11.95
C THR A 134 -1.44 2.50 -12.26
N TYR A 135 -1.90 3.36 -11.35
CA TYR A 135 -1.68 4.81 -11.42
C TYR A 135 -0.52 5.26 -10.52
N THR A 136 -0.49 4.80 -9.27
CA THR A 136 0.42 5.32 -8.24
C THR A 136 1.86 4.82 -8.41
N LEU A 137 2.07 3.55 -8.71
CA LEU A 137 3.42 2.98 -8.82
C LEU A 137 4.24 3.60 -9.98
N PRO A 138 3.69 3.77 -11.20
CA PRO A 138 4.43 4.43 -12.29
C PRO A 138 4.85 5.87 -11.97
N ARG A 139 4.11 6.58 -11.14
CA ARG A 139 4.43 7.95 -10.69
C ARG A 139 5.67 7.98 -9.79
N VAL A 140 5.93 6.90 -9.07
CA VAL A 140 7.07 6.80 -8.14
C VAL A 140 8.31 6.24 -8.83
N ILE A 141 8.19 5.15 -9.57
CA ILE A 141 9.36 4.44 -10.14
C ILE A 141 9.50 4.57 -11.66
N GLY A 142 8.62 5.30 -12.29
CA GLY A 142 8.54 5.42 -13.75
C GLY A 142 7.85 4.25 -14.42
N GLN A 143 7.29 4.50 -15.62
CA GLN A 143 6.45 3.56 -16.36
C GLN A 143 7.17 2.23 -16.64
N GLN A 144 8.44 2.29 -17.09
CA GLN A 144 9.18 1.08 -17.49
C GLN A 144 9.41 0.11 -16.33
N ARG A 145 9.76 0.63 -15.13
CA ARG A 145 9.98 -0.20 -13.93
C ARG A 145 8.66 -0.76 -13.40
N ALA A 146 7.59 0.02 -13.45
CA ALA A 146 6.26 -0.44 -13.11
C ALA A 146 5.78 -1.56 -14.04
N ASN A 147 5.97 -1.42 -15.36
CA ASN A 147 5.68 -2.48 -16.32
C ASN A 147 6.48 -3.75 -16.01
N LEU A 148 7.79 -3.61 -15.75
CA LEU A 148 8.65 -4.75 -15.40
C LEU A 148 8.13 -5.45 -14.14
N MET A 149 7.75 -4.70 -13.10
CA MET A 149 7.24 -5.25 -11.85
C MET A 149 5.89 -5.96 -12.04
N PHE A 150 4.93 -5.32 -12.70
CA PHE A 150 3.59 -5.88 -12.87
C PHE A 150 3.54 -7.04 -13.87
N LEU A 151 4.18 -6.91 -15.05
CA LEU A 151 4.08 -7.92 -16.09
C LEU A 151 4.90 -9.18 -15.79
N THR A 152 5.93 -9.08 -14.95
CA THR A 152 6.72 -10.25 -14.51
C THR A 152 6.29 -10.81 -13.15
N GLY A 153 5.57 -10.01 -12.35
CA GLY A 153 5.23 -10.35 -10.98
C GLY A 153 6.45 -10.58 -10.08
N ARG A 154 7.59 -9.93 -10.39
CA ARG A 154 8.83 -10.07 -9.60
C ARG A 154 8.73 -9.36 -8.27
N ARG A 155 9.55 -9.82 -7.33
CA ARG A 155 9.74 -9.17 -6.03
C ARG A 155 10.91 -8.21 -6.13
N ILE A 156 10.71 -6.96 -5.70
CA ILE A 156 11.76 -5.94 -5.65
C ILE A 156 12.33 -5.92 -4.24
N LYS A 157 13.64 -6.14 -4.12
CA LYS A 157 14.38 -6.11 -2.85
C LYS A 157 14.63 -4.65 -2.42
N ALA A 158 14.97 -4.44 -1.15
CA ALA A 158 15.19 -3.11 -0.59
C ALA A 158 16.22 -2.27 -1.36
N GLU A 159 17.36 -2.85 -1.71
CA GLU A 159 18.42 -2.17 -2.48
C GLU A 159 17.95 -1.78 -3.88
N GLU A 160 17.22 -2.66 -4.57
CA GLU A 160 16.65 -2.37 -5.88
C GLU A 160 15.54 -1.31 -5.76
N ALA A 161 14.74 -1.37 -4.69
CA ALA A 161 13.72 -0.37 -4.39
C ALA A 161 14.33 1.03 -4.15
N LEU A 162 15.45 1.10 -3.43
CA LEU A 162 16.22 2.34 -3.24
C LEU A 162 16.73 2.87 -4.60
N ALA A 163 17.34 2.03 -5.40
CA ALA A 163 17.85 2.41 -6.72
C ALA A 163 16.75 2.86 -7.70
N TRP A 164 15.51 2.43 -7.47
CA TRP A 164 14.34 2.80 -8.28
C TRP A 164 13.60 4.03 -7.75
N GLY A 165 13.90 4.49 -6.54
CA GLY A 165 13.15 5.54 -5.85
C GLY A 165 11.82 5.03 -5.25
N LEU A 166 11.66 3.70 -5.12
CA LEU A 166 10.52 3.11 -4.42
C LEU A 166 10.72 3.14 -2.90
N ALA A 167 11.96 3.05 -2.44
CA ALA A 167 12.35 3.36 -1.08
C ALA A 167 13.26 4.60 -1.09
N ASP A 168 13.14 5.44 -0.07
CA ASP A 168 13.91 6.68 0.07
C ASP A 168 15.17 6.46 0.90
N GLU A 169 15.12 5.51 1.84
CA GLU A 169 16.23 5.12 2.70
C GLU A 169 16.17 3.61 2.98
N VAL A 170 17.34 2.97 3.10
CA VAL A 170 17.45 1.58 3.57
C VAL A 170 18.41 1.54 4.76
N VAL A 171 17.90 1.07 5.91
CA VAL A 171 18.62 1.04 7.18
C VAL A 171 18.51 -0.34 7.82
N PRO A 172 19.44 -0.73 8.72
CA PRO A 172 19.32 -1.96 9.50
C PRO A 172 17.93 -2.08 10.17
N ALA A 173 17.38 -3.29 10.25
CA ALA A 173 16.03 -3.50 10.80
C ALA A 173 15.85 -2.92 12.22
N GLY A 174 16.89 -2.99 13.07
CA GLY A 174 16.87 -2.40 14.42
C GLY A 174 16.83 -0.87 14.44
N GLU A 175 17.15 -0.20 13.33
CA GLU A 175 17.16 1.26 13.20
C GLU A 175 15.95 1.81 12.44
N LEU A 176 15.13 0.94 11.84
CA LEU A 176 14.05 1.31 10.92
C LEU A 176 13.06 2.31 11.55
N ARG A 177 12.56 2.00 12.74
CA ARG A 177 11.61 2.88 13.46
C ARG A 177 12.23 4.24 13.77
N ALA A 178 13.49 4.25 14.23
CA ALA A 178 14.20 5.49 14.54
C ALA A 178 14.45 6.33 13.28
N ALA A 179 14.79 5.70 12.16
CA ALA A 179 14.99 6.40 10.89
C ALA A 179 13.69 6.99 10.34
N ALA A 180 12.59 6.26 10.39
CA ALA A 180 11.28 6.78 9.98
C ALA A 180 10.83 7.94 10.87
N LEU A 181 11.00 7.84 12.19
CA LEU A 181 10.71 8.91 13.13
C LEU A 181 11.61 10.15 12.89
N ARG A 182 12.90 9.94 12.61
CA ARG A 182 13.82 11.04 12.27
C ARG A 182 13.31 11.84 11.07
N LEU A 183 12.97 11.16 9.97
CA LEU A 183 12.44 11.80 8.76
C LEU A 183 11.10 12.50 9.04
N ALA A 184 10.21 11.86 9.79
CA ALA A 184 8.92 12.45 10.15
C ALA A 184 9.09 13.70 11.04
N ARG A 185 10.05 13.71 11.98
CA ARG A 185 10.37 14.88 12.80
C ARG A 185 10.96 16.02 11.96
N GLU A 186 11.84 15.73 11.01
CA GLU A 186 12.37 16.70 10.07
C GLU A 186 11.26 17.42 9.31
N ILE A 187 10.20 16.70 8.92
CA ILE A 187 9.00 17.30 8.32
C ILE A 187 8.23 18.14 9.36
N ALA A 188 7.99 17.58 10.54
CA ALA A 188 7.15 18.18 11.59
C ALA A 188 7.75 19.44 12.24
N GLU A 189 9.06 19.64 12.15
CA GLU A 189 9.77 20.82 12.62
C GLU A 189 9.53 22.04 11.74
N ASN A 190 9.04 21.87 10.52
CA ASN A 190 8.71 22.98 9.61
C ASN A 190 7.35 23.60 9.94
N ALA A 191 7.07 24.76 9.34
CA ALA A 191 5.79 25.45 9.49
C ALA A 191 4.63 24.58 8.97
N PRO A 192 3.70 24.12 9.83
CA PRO A 192 2.74 23.06 9.47
C PRO A 192 1.83 23.46 8.31
N LEU A 193 1.30 24.67 8.31
CA LEU A 193 0.44 25.14 7.22
C LEU A 193 1.16 25.21 5.86
N ALA A 194 2.46 25.55 5.88
CA ALA A 194 3.27 25.58 4.65
C ALA A 194 3.53 24.16 4.14
N VAL A 195 3.80 23.20 5.03
CA VAL A 195 3.99 21.78 4.68
C VAL A 195 2.72 21.21 4.07
N ILE A 196 1.57 21.37 4.73
CA ILE A 196 0.26 20.89 4.25
C ILE A 196 -0.08 21.52 2.90
N SER A 197 0.05 22.86 2.77
CA SER A 197 -0.23 23.57 1.51
C SER A 197 0.65 23.08 0.35
N THR A 198 1.95 22.90 0.60
CA THR A 198 2.89 22.38 -0.38
C THR A 198 2.54 20.95 -0.79
N ARG A 199 2.29 20.06 0.19
CA ARG A 199 1.91 18.67 -0.06
C ARG A 199 0.61 18.56 -0.84
N LYS A 200 -0.40 19.35 -0.47
CA LYS A 200 -1.68 19.43 -1.17
C LYS A 200 -1.52 19.80 -2.65
N THR A 201 -0.63 20.75 -2.94
CA THR A 201 -0.31 21.16 -4.32
C THR A 201 0.41 20.04 -5.08
N LEU A 202 1.42 19.40 -4.46
CA LEU A 202 2.17 18.29 -5.06
C LEU A 202 1.30 17.04 -5.32
N ARG A 203 0.25 16.84 -4.52
CA ARG A 203 -0.69 15.70 -4.61
C ARG A 203 -2.05 16.08 -5.21
N ALA A 204 -2.17 17.27 -5.80
CA ALA A 204 -3.42 17.73 -6.39
C ALA A 204 -3.98 16.73 -7.40
N GLY A 205 -5.25 16.34 -7.23
CA GLY A 205 -5.93 15.38 -8.08
C GLY A 205 -5.54 13.91 -7.87
N LEU A 206 -4.67 13.59 -6.88
CA LEU A 206 -4.22 12.21 -6.68
C LEU A 206 -5.34 11.29 -6.19
N ALA A 207 -6.12 11.70 -5.20
CA ALA A 207 -7.20 10.89 -4.64
C ALA A 207 -8.29 10.62 -5.68
N GLU A 208 -8.66 11.63 -6.48
CA GLU A 208 -9.61 11.53 -7.58
C GLU A 208 -9.10 10.58 -8.68
N ALA A 209 -7.82 10.67 -9.03
CA ALA A 209 -7.20 9.79 -10.00
C ALA A 209 -7.14 8.34 -9.49
N VAL A 210 -6.81 8.12 -8.22
CA VAL A 210 -6.86 6.81 -7.58
C VAL A 210 -8.29 6.25 -7.59
N LYS A 211 -9.30 7.08 -7.27
CA LYS A 211 -10.71 6.67 -7.33
C LYS A 211 -11.12 6.23 -8.74
N ALA A 212 -10.75 7.00 -9.75
CA ALA A 212 -11.03 6.64 -11.13
C ALA A 212 -10.30 5.37 -11.56
N GLN A 213 -9.04 5.23 -11.15
CA GLN A 213 -8.21 4.06 -11.50
C GLN A 213 -8.70 2.79 -10.80
N THR A 214 -9.07 2.85 -9.53
CA THR A 214 -9.61 1.69 -8.81
C THR A 214 -10.92 1.18 -9.42
N ALA A 215 -11.74 2.04 -10.02
CA ALA A 215 -12.94 1.62 -10.73
C ALA A 215 -12.60 0.81 -12.00
N ILE A 216 -11.53 1.18 -12.71
CA ILE A 216 -11.03 0.42 -13.87
C ILE A 216 -10.46 -0.92 -13.40
N GLU A 217 -9.57 -0.89 -12.41
CA GLU A 217 -8.92 -2.08 -11.84
C GLU A 217 -9.96 -3.09 -11.32
N HIS A 218 -10.98 -2.61 -10.62
CA HIS A 218 -12.08 -3.44 -10.11
C HIS A 218 -12.83 -4.16 -11.24
N ARG A 219 -13.16 -3.45 -12.32
CA ARG A 219 -13.83 -4.05 -13.49
C ARG A 219 -12.97 -5.14 -14.13
N GLU A 220 -11.68 -4.90 -14.34
CA GLU A 220 -10.76 -5.88 -14.90
C GLU A 220 -10.61 -7.10 -13.96
N GLN A 221 -10.55 -6.86 -12.65
CA GLN A 221 -10.51 -7.94 -11.66
C GLN A 221 -11.79 -8.77 -11.65
N ALA A 222 -12.96 -8.15 -11.80
CA ALA A 222 -14.24 -8.85 -11.86
C ALA A 222 -14.32 -9.80 -13.06
N LEU A 223 -13.78 -9.40 -14.21
CA LEU A 223 -13.69 -10.25 -15.40
C LEU A 223 -12.72 -11.42 -15.19
N LEU A 224 -11.51 -11.14 -14.69
CA LEU A 224 -10.47 -12.15 -14.51
C LEU A 224 -10.83 -13.20 -13.44
N ARG A 225 -11.57 -12.82 -12.39
CA ARG A 225 -12.04 -13.75 -11.35
C ARG A 225 -12.90 -14.91 -11.90
N GLN A 226 -13.52 -14.73 -13.06
CA GLN A 226 -14.38 -15.72 -13.68
C GLN A 226 -13.59 -16.77 -14.48
N THR A 227 -12.29 -16.56 -14.71
CA THR A 227 -11.45 -17.41 -15.55
C THR A 227 -10.96 -18.66 -14.82
N GLU A 228 -10.67 -19.73 -15.59
CA GLU A 228 -10.00 -20.90 -15.07
C GLU A 228 -8.57 -20.58 -14.61
N ASP A 229 -7.90 -19.64 -15.31
CA ASP A 229 -6.57 -19.20 -14.97
C ASP A 229 -6.51 -18.53 -13.59
N PHE A 230 -7.55 -17.80 -13.16
CA PHE A 230 -7.59 -17.24 -11.80
C PHE A 230 -7.66 -18.36 -10.73
N LYS A 231 -8.48 -19.39 -10.94
CA LYS A 231 -8.55 -20.55 -10.03
C LYS A 231 -7.20 -21.26 -9.94
N GLU A 232 -6.56 -21.44 -11.09
CA GLU A 232 -5.21 -22.01 -11.17
C GLU A 232 -4.17 -21.12 -10.50
N GLY A 233 -4.25 -19.81 -10.70
CA GLY A 233 -3.35 -18.83 -10.10
C GLY A 233 -3.37 -18.87 -8.58
N VAL A 234 -4.55 -18.89 -7.98
CA VAL A 234 -4.72 -19.03 -6.52
C VAL A 234 -4.11 -20.34 -6.04
N ARG A 235 -4.41 -21.46 -6.73
CA ARG A 235 -3.91 -22.79 -6.39
C ARG A 235 -2.38 -22.87 -6.51
N SER A 236 -1.83 -22.42 -7.65
CA SER A 236 -0.39 -22.50 -7.93
C SER A 236 0.44 -21.71 -6.93
N VAL A 237 -0.05 -20.52 -6.52
CA VAL A 237 0.62 -19.69 -5.50
C VAL A 237 0.57 -20.38 -4.12
N ALA A 238 -0.57 -20.96 -3.73
CA ALA A 238 -0.69 -21.70 -2.48
C ALA A 238 0.25 -22.92 -2.45
N GLU A 239 0.35 -23.64 -3.56
CA GLU A 239 1.22 -24.82 -3.74
C GLU A 239 2.68 -24.46 -4.05
N ARG A 240 3.01 -23.18 -4.19
CA ARG A 240 4.36 -22.66 -4.50
C ARG A 240 4.97 -23.27 -5.78
N ARG A 241 4.17 -23.46 -6.81
CA ARG A 241 4.56 -23.98 -8.13
C ARG A 241 4.25 -22.97 -9.25
N PRO A 242 4.80 -23.16 -10.44
CA PRO A 242 4.34 -22.45 -11.64
C PRO A 242 2.88 -22.75 -11.95
N GLY A 243 2.13 -21.75 -12.43
CA GLY A 243 0.78 -21.92 -12.91
C GLY A 243 0.75 -22.56 -14.30
N ASN A 244 -0.30 -23.34 -14.57
CA ASN A 244 -0.58 -23.92 -15.90
C ASN A 244 -1.69 -23.08 -16.56
N TRP A 245 -1.30 -22.13 -17.38
CA TRP A 245 -2.16 -21.12 -17.96
C TRP A 245 -2.87 -21.58 -19.22
N LEU A 246 -4.18 -21.40 -19.31
CA LEU A 246 -5.02 -21.79 -20.43
C LEU A 246 -5.52 -20.59 -21.26
N GLY A 247 -5.45 -19.39 -20.73
CA GLY A 247 -5.94 -18.17 -21.38
C GLY A 247 -7.47 -18.07 -21.38
N ARG A 248 -8.15 -18.69 -20.44
CA ARG A 248 -9.62 -18.72 -20.35
C ARG A 248 -10.14 -18.83 -18.94
#